data_96cc5f6b392281155bd225b72cf843cc
#
_entry.id   96cc5f6b392281155bd225b72cf843cc
#
_cell.length_a   1.000
_cell.length_b   1.000
_cell.length_c   1.000
_cell.angle_alpha   90.00
_cell.angle_beta   90.00
_cell.angle_gamma   90.00
#
_symmetry.space_group_name_H-M   'P 1'
#
loop_
_entity.id
_entity.type
_entity.pdbx_description
1 polymer ?
#
loop_
_entity_poly.entity_id
_entity_poly.type
_entity_poly.pdbx_seq_one_letter_code
_entity_poly.pdbx_strand_id
1 'polypeptide(L)' 'MKEKKKIRRNDIPYLEEKERRKYEVAEELGLLDKVLEEGWRSLSSKETGRLGGIISKKNK' A
#
# COMPACT_ATOMS: atom_id res chain seq x y z
N MET A 1 -16.48 18.03 3.94
CA MET A 1 -16.09 17.25 4.09
C MET A 1 -14.87 17.06 4.29
N LYS A 2 -14.31 16.31 4.56
CA LYS A 2 -13.14 16.16 4.86
C LYS A 2 -12.45 15.58 3.87
N GLU A 3 -11.36 15.95 3.54
CA GLU A 3 -10.67 15.30 2.65
C GLU A 3 -9.83 14.33 3.14
N LYS A 4 -9.52 13.28 2.50
CA LYS A 4 -8.63 12.32 2.99
C LYS A 4 -7.29 12.81 2.90
N LYS A 5 -6.50 12.69 3.90
CA LYS A 5 -5.15 13.08 3.90
C LYS A 5 -4.38 12.12 3.08
N LYS A 6 -3.55 12.54 2.19
CA LYS A 6 -2.70 11.67 1.43
C LYS A 6 -1.61 11.14 2.30
N ILE A 7 -1.35 9.86 2.26
CA ILE A 7 -0.26 9.25 3.02
C ILE A 7 1.03 9.48 2.26
N ARG A 8 2.08 9.88 2.96
CA ARG A 8 3.38 10.08 2.35
C ARG A 8 4.33 9.04 2.84
N ARG A 9 5.46 8.90 2.16
CA ARG A 9 6.45 7.93 2.57
C ARG A 9 6.84 8.10 4.01
N ASN A 10 6.94 9.32 4.47
CA ASN A 10 7.33 9.59 5.84
C ASN A 10 6.30 9.14 6.85
N ASP A 11 5.07 8.99 6.42
CA ASP A 11 4.01 8.58 7.32
C ASP A 11 3.95 7.07 7.51
N ILE A 12 4.54 6.34 6.58
CA ILE A 12 4.43 4.89 6.62
C ILE A 12 4.90 4.26 7.92
N PRO A 13 6.03 4.65 8.47
CA PRO A 13 6.50 4.01 9.71
C PRO A 13 5.59 4.24 10.88
N TYR A 14 4.71 5.23 10.79
CA TYR A 14 3.80 5.51 11.88
C TYR A 14 2.44 4.87 11.73
N LEU A 15 2.24 4.12 10.65
CA LEU A 15 0.97 3.47 10.44
C LEU A 15 0.89 2.19 11.25
N GLU A 16 -0.30 1.67 11.40
CA GLU A 16 -0.46 0.43 12.09
C GLU A 16 0.24 -0.66 11.33
N GLU A 17 0.58 -1.71 12.00
CA GLU A 17 1.33 -2.79 11.41
C GLU A 17 0.70 -3.32 10.15
N LYS A 18 -0.58 -3.52 10.16
CA LYS A 18 -1.27 -4.02 9.00
C LYS A 18 -1.13 -3.12 7.82
N GLU A 19 -1.34 -1.84 8.04
CA GLU A 19 -1.24 -0.89 6.97
C GLU A 19 0.18 -0.71 6.51
N ARG A 20 1.09 -0.68 7.44
CA ARG A 20 2.48 -0.52 7.09
C ARG A 20 2.95 -1.64 6.19
N ARG A 21 2.51 -2.85 6.43
CA ARG A 21 2.88 -3.97 5.61
C ARG A 21 2.41 -3.83 4.18
N LYS A 22 1.22 -3.33 4.00
CA LYS A 22 0.68 -3.10 2.68
C LYS A 22 1.58 -2.17 1.90
N TYR A 23 1.97 -1.08 2.53
CA TYR A 23 2.80 -0.11 1.85
C TYR A 23 4.19 -0.67 1.57
N GLU A 24 4.71 -1.47 2.48
CA GLU A 24 6.00 -2.06 2.27
C GLU A 24 5.99 -2.99 1.06
N VAL A 25 4.96 -3.79 0.95
CA VAL A 25 4.84 -4.69 -0.16
C VAL A 25 4.65 -3.93 -1.46
N ALA A 26 3.87 -2.86 -1.41
CA ALA A 26 3.66 -2.04 -2.59
C ALA A 26 4.99 -1.50 -3.07
N GLU A 27 5.84 -1.13 -2.14
CA GLU A 27 7.14 -0.61 -2.50
C GLU A 27 7.98 -1.69 -3.17
N GLU A 28 7.93 -2.90 -2.66
CA GLU A 28 8.66 -3.99 -3.25
C GLU A 28 8.23 -4.25 -4.68
N LEU A 29 6.97 -4.06 -4.96
CA LEU A 29 6.44 -4.28 -6.28
C LEU A 29 6.56 -3.08 -7.20
N GLY A 30 7.07 -1.99 -6.67
CA GLY A 30 7.20 -0.78 -7.46
C GLY A 30 5.89 -0.05 -7.63
N LEU A 31 4.92 -0.31 -6.78
CA LEU A 31 3.62 0.32 -6.87
C LEU A 31 3.41 1.42 -5.85
N LEU A 32 4.37 1.63 -4.98
CA LEU A 32 4.19 2.57 -3.90
C LEU A 32 3.87 3.98 -4.38
N ASP A 33 4.58 4.46 -5.37
CA ASP A 33 4.35 5.81 -5.87
C ASP A 33 2.91 5.95 -6.37
N LYS A 34 2.45 4.95 -7.07
CA LYS A 34 1.12 4.96 -7.61
C LYS A 34 0.09 4.99 -6.49
N VAL A 35 0.31 4.17 -5.47
CA VAL A 35 -0.58 4.12 -4.34
C VAL A 35 -0.59 5.45 -3.58
N LEU A 36 0.57 6.03 -3.38
CA LEU A 36 0.64 7.28 -2.65
C LEU A 36 -0.01 8.43 -3.41
N GLU A 37 0.10 8.40 -4.72
CA GLU A 37 -0.47 9.46 -5.50
C GLU A 37 -1.92 9.26 -5.83
N GLU A 38 -2.30 8.08 -6.19
CA GLU A 38 -3.66 7.85 -6.65
C GLU A 38 -4.48 6.95 -5.78
N GLY A 39 -3.88 6.34 -4.78
CA GLY A 39 -4.60 5.50 -3.86
C GLY A 39 -4.65 4.05 -4.33
N TRP A 40 -5.15 3.19 -3.46
CA TRP A 40 -5.21 1.77 -3.76
C TRP A 40 -6.12 1.44 -4.92
N ARG A 41 -7.08 2.31 -5.18
CA ARG A 41 -7.98 2.10 -6.26
C ARG A 41 -7.34 2.12 -7.61
N SER A 42 -6.19 2.76 -7.73
CA SER A 42 -5.51 2.87 -9.00
C SER A 42 -4.88 1.56 -9.43
N LEU A 43 -4.81 0.58 -8.56
CA LEU A 43 -4.20 -0.69 -8.90
C LEU A 43 -5.16 -1.57 -9.69
N SER A 44 -4.62 -2.31 -10.64
CA SER A 44 -5.45 -3.20 -11.43
C SER A 44 -5.68 -4.47 -10.61
N SER A 45 -6.55 -5.32 -11.07
CA SER A 45 -6.83 -6.56 -10.38
C SER A 45 -5.59 -7.41 -10.26
N LYS A 46 -4.77 -7.42 -11.29
CA LYS A 46 -3.55 -8.16 -11.26
C LYS A 46 -2.62 -7.65 -10.19
N GLU A 47 -2.49 -6.34 -10.12
CA GLU A 47 -1.61 -5.73 -9.14
C GLU A 47 -2.12 -5.97 -7.73
N THR A 48 -3.42 -5.83 -7.54
CA THR A 48 -4.02 -6.06 -6.24
C THR A 48 -3.84 -7.51 -5.81
N GLY A 49 -4.01 -8.42 -6.74
CA GLY A 49 -3.85 -9.82 -6.42
C GLY A 49 -2.42 -10.16 -6.03
N ARG A 50 -1.46 -9.58 -6.72
CA ARG A 50 -0.07 -9.80 -6.41
C ARG A 50 0.24 -9.27 -5.03
N LEU A 51 -0.22 -8.07 -4.75
CA LEU A 51 -0.01 -7.45 -3.47
C LEU A 51 -0.60 -8.33 -2.36
N GLY A 52 -1.84 -8.77 -2.54
CA GLY A 52 -2.49 -9.60 -1.55
C GLY A 52 -1.76 -10.91 -1.32
N GLY A 53 -1.25 -11.50 -2.38
CA GLY A 53 -0.53 -12.75 -2.27
C GLY A 53 0.74 -12.62 -1.45
N ILE A 54 1.47 -11.53 -1.67
CA ILE A 54 2.69 -11.30 -0.93
C ILE A 54 2.41 -10.99 0.53
N ILE A 55 1.39 -10.19 0.78
CA ILE A 55 1.03 -9.85 2.14
C ILE A 55 0.66 -11.12 2.90
N SER A 56 -0.08 -11.98 2.26
CA SER A 56 -0.47 -13.23 2.88
C SER A 56 0.73 -14.07 3.23
N LYS A 57 1.72 -14.12 2.37
CA LYS A 57 2.91 -14.84 2.66
C LYS A 57 3.67 -14.24 3.80
N LYS A 58 3.80 -12.94 3.84
CA LYS A 58 4.53 -12.29 4.89
C LYS A 58 3.85 -12.38 6.24
N ASN A 59 2.58 -12.62 6.24
CA ASN A 59 1.86 -12.69 7.46
C ASN A 59 1.96 -14.02 8.15
N LYS A 60 2.68 -14.96 7.60
CA LYS A 60 2.78 -16.25 8.22
C LYS A 60 3.70 -16.30 9.40
#